data_2f3f41c6886dd0ae3673b4dd9275de28
#
_entry.id   2f3f41c6886dd0ae3673b4dd9275de28
#
_cell.length_a   1.000
_cell.length_b   1.000
_cell.length_c   1.000
_cell.angle_alpha   90.00
_cell.angle_beta   90.00
_cell.angle_gamma   90.00
#
_symmetry.space_group_name_H-M   'P 1'
#
loop_
_entity.id
_entity.type
_entity.pdbx_description
1 polymer ?
#
loop_
_entity_poly.entity_id
_entity_poly.type
_entity_poly.pdbx_seq_one_letter_code
_entity_poly.pdbx_strand_id
1 'polypeptide(L)'
;MKRTTDPTLPAAETSAPGYPEGDRRRVPEGLTLVPTKIFFTKGVGSHRDELRSFELALKDAGIERLNLVHVSSIFPPLCKIISREEGSKLIAPGSIAFCVMARQASNEMRRLIASSIGCALPADKNTYGYLSEHHAYGQTDEVAGDFAEDMAASMLASTLGVEFDENANWDEKEQVFKISGEIVRTFNVTQSHVIANKGWTTVVAAGVFIF
;
A
#
# COMPACT_ATOMS: atom_id res chain seq x y z
N MET A 1 -38.56 -18.02 -29.09
CA MET A 1 -37.91 -16.74 -28.75
C MET A 1 -36.44 -16.82 -29.21
N LYS A 2 -36.12 -16.28 -30.38
CA LYS A 2 -34.79 -16.41 -31.01
C LYS A 2 -33.87 -15.32 -30.41
N ARG A 3 -32.71 -15.73 -29.87
CA ARG A 3 -31.64 -14.82 -29.47
C ARG A 3 -30.90 -14.38 -30.76
N THR A 4 -30.92 -13.08 -31.04
CA THR A 4 -30.09 -12.45 -32.05
C THR A 4 -28.71 -12.23 -31.47
N THR A 5 -27.70 -12.81 -32.08
CA THR A 5 -26.28 -12.56 -31.82
C THR A 5 -25.85 -11.36 -32.66
N ASP A 6 -25.31 -10.34 -32.00
CA ASP A 6 -24.70 -9.16 -32.64
C ASP A 6 -23.27 -9.52 -33.11
N PRO A 7 -22.90 -9.33 -34.39
CA PRO A 7 -21.62 -9.78 -34.93
C PRO A 7 -20.52 -8.72 -35.04
N THR A 8 -20.51 -7.65 -34.21
CA THR A 8 -19.57 -6.53 -34.39
C THR A 8 -18.70 -6.17 -33.17
N LEU A 9 -18.14 -7.18 -32.50
CA LEU A 9 -17.00 -6.93 -31.60
C LEU A 9 -15.76 -7.61 -32.20
N PRO A 10 -14.71 -6.86 -32.60
CA PRO A 10 -13.45 -7.45 -33.01
C PRO A 10 -12.79 -8.14 -31.81
N ALA A 11 -12.20 -9.32 -32.08
CA ALA A 11 -11.43 -10.07 -31.11
C ALA A 11 -10.33 -9.18 -30.50
N ALA A 12 -10.26 -9.12 -29.17
CA ALA A 12 -9.18 -8.45 -28.47
C ALA A 12 -7.88 -9.21 -28.78
N GLU A 13 -6.99 -8.58 -29.53
CA GLU A 13 -5.61 -9.02 -29.63
C GLU A 13 -4.94 -8.79 -28.27
N THR A 14 -4.68 -9.88 -27.55
CA THR A 14 -3.90 -9.90 -26.33
C THR A 14 -2.40 -9.85 -26.68
N SER A 15 -1.91 -8.66 -27.03
CA SER A 15 -0.49 -8.34 -26.91
C SER A 15 -0.40 -7.18 -25.94
N ALA A 16 0.18 -7.42 -24.76
CA ALA A 16 0.59 -6.34 -23.90
C ALA A 16 1.47 -5.39 -24.71
N PRO A 17 1.25 -4.05 -24.68
CA PRO A 17 2.10 -3.12 -25.40
C PRO A 17 3.50 -3.20 -24.85
N GLY A 18 4.41 -3.88 -25.57
CA GLY A 18 5.84 -3.81 -25.32
C GLY A 18 6.28 -2.35 -25.52
N TYR A 19 6.86 -1.75 -24.49
CA TYR A 19 7.53 -0.48 -24.62
C TYR A 19 8.71 -0.64 -25.59
N PRO A 20 8.85 0.20 -26.64
CA PRO A 20 9.95 0.11 -27.57
C PRO A 20 11.27 0.29 -26.83
N GLU A 21 12.22 -0.65 -27.04
CA GLU A 21 13.62 -0.47 -26.68
C GLU A 21 14.20 0.70 -27.47
N GLY A 22 14.46 1.80 -26.81
CA GLY A 22 15.12 2.96 -27.40
C GLY A 22 14.46 4.28 -27.03
N ASP A 23 15.10 4.95 -26.14
CA ASP A 23 14.87 6.31 -25.67
C ASP A 23 14.07 6.47 -24.36
N ARG A 24 14.65 5.99 -23.27
CA ARG A 24 14.17 6.20 -21.89
C ARG A 24 14.30 7.66 -21.41
N ARG A 25 14.55 8.65 -22.28
CA ARG A 25 14.80 10.04 -21.90
C ARG A 25 13.81 11.06 -22.43
N ARG A 26 12.76 10.64 -23.13
CA ARG A 26 11.68 11.55 -23.51
C ARG A 26 10.43 11.24 -22.68
N VAL A 27 10.46 11.69 -21.42
CA VAL A 27 9.22 11.98 -20.72
C VAL A 27 8.54 13.10 -21.55
N PRO A 28 7.28 12.91 -22.03
CA PRO A 28 6.57 14.00 -22.69
C PRO A 28 6.61 15.23 -21.78
N GLU A 29 6.66 16.44 -22.36
CA GLU A 29 6.63 17.72 -21.62
C GLU A 29 5.28 17.93 -20.93
N GLY A 30 4.86 16.96 -20.10
CA GLY A 30 3.75 17.00 -19.17
C GLY A 30 4.30 16.67 -17.80
N LEU A 31 3.82 17.35 -16.77
CA LEU A 31 4.21 17.12 -15.39
C LEU A 31 3.91 15.67 -14.99
N THR A 32 4.87 14.76 -15.19
CA THR A 32 4.76 13.39 -14.71
C THR A 32 5.25 13.34 -13.28
N LEU A 33 4.30 13.23 -12.34
CA LEU A 33 4.60 13.13 -10.91
C LEU A 33 4.93 11.67 -10.55
N VAL A 34 6.21 11.27 -10.65
CA VAL A 34 6.68 9.98 -10.16
C VAL A 34 7.46 10.19 -8.87
N PRO A 35 7.00 9.64 -7.74
CA PRO A 35 7.71 9.78 -6.48
C PRO A 35 9.10 9.14 -6.53
N THR A 36 10.09 9.82 -5.94
CA THR A 36 11.47 9.33 -5.86
C THR A 36 11.80 8.69 -4.52
N LYS A 37 11.02 9.01 -3.48
CA LYS A 37 11.17 8.44 -2.13
C LYS A 37 9.80 8.15 -1.51
N ILE A 38 9.80 7.24 -0.54
CA ILE A 38 8.65 6.93 0.32
C ILE A 38 9.14 6.71 1.75
N PHE A 39 8.37 7.14 2.71
CA PHE A 39 8.55 6.71 4.10
C PHE A 39 7.26 6.09 4.63
N PHE A 40 7.42 5.12 5.52
CA PHE A 40 6.31 4.45 6.18
C PHE A 40 6.14 4.99 7.58
N THR A 41 4.88 5.09 8.02
CA THR A 41 4.53 5.55 9.35
C THR A 41 3.25 4.89 9.82
N LYS A 42 3.03 4.92 11.15
CA LYS A 42 1.83 4.40 11.78
C LYS A 42 1.49 5.23 13.01
N GLY A 43 0.23 5.17 13.42
CA GLY A 43 -0.19 5.92 14.60
C GLY A 43 -1.56 5.49 15.14
N VAL A 44 -1.81 5.84 16.39
CA VAL A 44 -3.07 5.62 17.10
C VAL A 44 -3.52 6.89 17.80
N GLY A 45 -4.83 7.14 17.79
CA GLY A 45 -5.42 8.27 18.47
C GLY A 45 -6.78 7.94 19.06
N SER A 46 -7.07 8.42 20.27
CA SER A 46 -8.35 8.20 20.94
C SER A 46 -8.97 9.52 21.36
N HIS A 47 -10.27 9.69 21.10
CA HIS A 47 -11.04 10.88 21.47
C HIS A 47 -12.54 10.55 21.53
N ARG A 48 -13.34 11.39 22.19
CA ARG A 48 -14.80 11.25 22.19
C ARG A 48 -15.42 11.39 20.80
N ASP A 49 -14.81 12.21 19.92
CA ASP A 49 -15.24 12.45 18.54
C ASP A 49 -14.35 11.69 17.56
N GLU A 50 -14.93 11.03 16.57
CA GLU A 50 -14.22 10.19 15.58
C GLU A 50 -13.19 11.00 14.79
N LEU A 51 -13.59 12.16 14.25
CA LEU A 51 -12.70 13.02 13.46
C LEU A 51 -11.47 13.43 14.27
N ARG A 52 -11.67 13.75 15.55
CA ARG A 52 -10.56 14.14 16.42
C ARG A 52 -9.66 12.94 16.78
N SER A 53 -10.22 11.73 16.92
CA SER A 53 -9.38 10.52 17.10
C SER A 53 -8.50 10.26 15.89
N PHE A 54 -9.01 10.52 14.69
CA PHE A 54 -8.23 10.40 13.46
C PHE A 54 -7.10 11.45 13.39
N GLU A 55 -7.39 12.71 13.70
CA GLU A 55 -6.34 13.73 13.74
C GLU A 55 -5.24 13.37 14.75
N LEU A 56 -5.59 12.82 15.92
CA LEU A 56 -4.61 12.36 16.90
C LEU A 56 -3.80 11.15 16.40
N ALA A 57 -4.40 10.26 15.63
CA ALA A 57 -3.68 9.16 15.00
C ALA A 57 -2.70 9.68 13.93
N LEU A 58 -3.08 10.67 13.12
CA LEU A 58 -2.18 11.34 12.18
C LEU A 58 -1.03 12.06 12.90
N LYS A 59 -1.31 12.66 14.07
CA LYS A 59 -0.31 13.32 14.90
C LYS A 59 0.72 12.33 15.46
N ASP A 60 0.27 11.18 15.96
CA ASP A 60 1.14 10.09 16.40
C ASP A 60 1.99 9.55 15.25
N ALA A 61 1.39 9.45 14.05
CA ALA A 61 2.09 9.11 12.83
C ALA A 61 3.04 10.21 12.31
N GLY A 62 2.93 11.45 12.79
CA GLY A 62 3.77 12.61 12.40
C GLY A 62 3.43 13.20 11.03
N ILE A 63 2.20 13.01 10.56
CA ILE A 63 1.73 13.47 9.24
C ILE A 63 0.48 14.37 9.31
N GLU A 64 0.07 14.80 10.52
CA GLU A 64 -1.12 15.63 10.77
C GLU A 64 -1.07 17.01 10.10
N ARG A 65 0.13 17.47 9.80
CA ARG A 65 0.38 18.78 9.20
C ARG A 65 0.29 18.82 7.68
N LEU A 66 -0.05 17.69 7.04
CA LEU A 66 -0.09 17.51 5.59
C LEU A 66 -1.52 17.45 5.07
N ASN A 67 -1.73 17.91 3.84
CA ASN A 67 -2.96 17.65 3.09
C ASN A 67 -2.79 16.32 2.36
N LEU A 68 -3.37 15.26 2.90
CA LEU A 68 -3.18 13.91 2.39
C LEU A 68 -4.11 13.61 1.21
N VAL A 69 -3.53 13.09 0.13
CA VAL A 69 -4.25 12.59 -1.05
C VAL A 69 -3.97 11.10 -1.18
N HIS A 70 -5.02 10.30 -1.13
CA HIS A 70 -4.90 8.86 -1.30
C HIS A 70 -4.66 8.51 -2.77
N VAL A 71 -3.72 7.63 -3.01
CA VAL A 71 -3.41 7.06 -4.31
C VAL A 71 -3.55 5.55 -4.27
N SER A 72 -3.54 4.92 -5.44
CA SER A 72 -3.58 3.46 -5.54
C SER A 72 -2.25 2.79 -5.19
N SER A 73 -2.23 1.50 -5.23
CA SER A 73 -1.31 0.55 -4.59
C SER A 73 0.04 0.33 -5.29
N ILE A 74 0.55 1.26 -6.09
CA ILE A 74 1.82 1.07 -6.83
C ILE A 74 3.01 1.63 -6.05
N PHE A 75 4.02 0.78 -5.83
CA PHE A 75 5.34 1.22 -5.40
C PHE A 75 6.15 1.62 -6.64
N PRO A 76 6.54 2.91 -6.80
CA PRO A 76 7.16 3.38 -8.04
C PRO A 76 8.54 2.76 -8.31
N PRO A 77 8.90 2.54 -9.57
CA PRO A 77 10.26 2.11 -9.94
C PRO A 77 11.32 3.08 -9.40
N LEU A 78 12.45 2.54 -8.96
CA LEU A 78 13.59 3.30 -8.43
C LEU A 78 13.28 4.15 -7.17
N CYS A 79 12.07 4.08 -6.64
CA CYS A 79 11.67 4.78 -5.42
C CYS A 79 12.47 4.25 -4.21
N LYS A 80 13.00 5.16 -3.40
CA LYS A 80 13.81 4.81 -2.22
C LYS A 80 12.97 4.87 -0.95
N ILE A 81 13.04 3.80 -0.16
CA ILE A 81 12.48 3.82 1.20
C ILE A 81 13.45 4.57 2.10
N ILE A 82 12.94 5.60 2.77
CA ILE A 82 13.68 6.42 3.74
C ILE A 82 13.04 6.35 5.12
N SER A 83 13.73 6.83 6.14
CA SER A 83 13.14 6.88 7.48
C SER A 83 12.04 7.94 7.60
N ARG A 84 11.12 7.76 8.57
CA ARG A 84 10.10 8.77 8.87
C ARG A 84 10.73 10.13 9.22
N GLU A 85 11.82 10.11 9.98
CA GLU A 85 12.54 11.31 10.41
C GLU A 85 13.16 12.06 9.22
N GLU A 86 13.69 11.36 8.24
CA GLU A 86 14.18 11.97 6.99
C GLU A 86 13.02 12.51 6.16
N GLY A 87 11.98 11.69 5.94
CA GLY A 87 10.82 12.07 5.13
C GLY A 87 10.09 13.28 5.68
N SER A 88 9.88 13.34 7.01
CA SER A 88 9.19 14.46 7.64
C SER A 88 9.94 15.80 7.50
N LYS A 89 11.25 15.80 7.30
CA LYS A 89 12.05 17.02 7.08
C LYS A 89 11.94 17.52 5.64
N LEU A 90 11.55 16.65 4.70
CA LEU A 90 11.45 16.98 3.28
C LEU A 90 10.09 17.57 2.88
N ILE A 91 9.08 17.49 3.75
CA ILE A 91 7.72 17.96 3.46
C ILE A 91 7.35 19.08 4.44
N ALA A 92 7.05 20.26 3.90
CA ALA A 92 6.63 21.41 4.70
C ALA A 92 5.18 21.25 5.20
N PRO A 93 4.81 21.86 6.35
CA PRO A 93 3.41 21.95 6.79
C PRO A 93 2.51 22.57 5.72
N GLY A 94 1.31 22.00 5.52
CA GLY A 94 0.35 22.43 4.50
C GLY A 94 0.58 21.88 3.10
N SER A 95 1.69 21.17 2.87
CA SER A 95 1.94 20.52 1.59
C SER A 95 0.87 19.49 1.25
N ILE A 96 0.53 19.38 -0.05
CA ILE A 96 -0.22 18.24 -0.57
C ILE A 96 0.75 17.07 -0.64
N ALA A 97 0.45 15.99 0.08
CA ALA A 97 1.25 14.78 0.11
C ALA A 97 0.42 13.58 -0.34
N PHE A 98 0.92 12.86 -1.32
CA PHE A 98 0.28 11.64 -1.79
C PHE A 98 0.66 10.47 -0.88
N CYS A 99 -0.31 9.62 -0.54
CA CYS A 99 -0.08 8.46 0.32
C CYS A 99 -0.97 7.28 -0.02
N VAL A 100 -0.46 6.08 0.28
CA VAL A 100 -1.28 4.88 0.49
C VAL A 100 -1.53 4.79 1.98
N MET A 101 -2.78 4.67 2.44
CA MET A 101 -3.10 4.69 3.86
C MET A 101 -4.27 3.75 4.20
N ALA A 102 -4.00 2.80 5.07
CA ALA A 102 -5.02 2.02 5.76
C ALA A 102 -5.46 2.75 7.05
N ARG A 103 -6.76 2.82 7.28
CA ARG A 103 -7.36 3.42 8.47
C ARG A 103 -8.47 2.53 9.00
N GLN A 104 -8.50 2.30 10.32
CA GLN A 104 -9.61 1.66 11.01
C GLN A 104 -9.99 2.46 12.25
N ALA A 105 -11.28 2.65 12.48
CA ALA A 105 -11.82 3.33 13.64
C ALA A 105 -12.97 2.55 14.27
N SER A 106 -13.09 2.62 15.59
CA SER A 106 -14.24 2.07 16.32
C SER A 106 -14.42 2.74 17.68
N ASN A 107 -15.63 2.70 18.22
CA ASN A 107 -15.97 3.10 19.56
C ASN A 107 -16.41 1.93 20.46
N GLU A 108 -16.29 0.69 19.96
CA GLU A 108 -16.64 -0.50 20.71
C GLU A 108 -15.56 -0.84 21.73
N MET A 109 -15.86 -0.71 23.00
CA MET A 109 -14.92 -1.06 24.08
C MET A 109 -14.45 -2.51 23.96
N ARG A 110 -13.16 -2.74 24.22
CA ARG A 110 -12.47 -4.03 24.12
C ARG A 110 -12.37 -4.58 22.70
N ARG A 111 -12.77 -3.83 21.68
CA ARG A 111 -12.53 -4.19 20.28
C ARG A 111 -11.05 -4.00 19.97
N LEU A 112 -10.42 -5.02 19.41
CA LEU A 112 -9.12 -4.91 18.74
C LEU A 112 -9.35 -4.43 17.31
N ILE A 113 -8.67 -3.38 16.91
CA ILE A 113 -8.67 -2.82 15.55
C ILE A 113 -7.24 -2.79 15.02
N ALA A 114 -7.08 -2.99 13.71
CA ALA A 114 -5.78 -2.98 13.05
C ALA A 114 -5.85 -2.28 11.69
N SER A 115 -4.75 -1.63 11.31
CA SER A 115 -4.50 -1.09 9.97
C SER A 115 -3.08 -1.44 9.56
N SER A 116 -2.91 -1.91 8.34
CA SER A 116 -1.61 -2.34 7.81
C SER A 116 -1.40 -1.89 6.37
N ILE A 117 -0.15 -1.59 6.05
CA ILE A 117 0.35 -1.44 4.69
C ILE A 117 1.37 -2.55 4.45
N GLY A 118 1.06 -3.47 3.54
CA GLY A 118 2.00 -4.45 3.00
C GLY A 118 2.77 -3.86 1.82
N CYS A 119 3.98 -4.32 1.61
CA CYS A 119 4.84 -3.89 0.52
C CYS A 119 5.57 -5.08 -0.09
N ALA A 120 5.57 -5.18 -1.43
CA ALA A 120 6.34 -6.16 -2.17
C ALA A 120 7.16 -5.48 -3.27
N LEU A 121 8.47 -5.77 -3.30
CA LEU A 121 9.43 -5.16 -4.21
C LEU A 121 10.01 -6.19 -5.17
N PRO A 122 10.02 -5.91 -6.51
CA PRO A 122 10.63 -6.79 -7.49
C PRO A 122 12.16 -6.73 -7.46
N ALA A 123 12.79 -7.77 -8.02
CA ALA A 123 14.24 -7.82 -8.21
C ALA A 123 14.73 -6.74 -9.18
N ASP A 124 14.04 -6.59 -10.30
CA ASP A 124 14.32 -5.49 -11.23
C ASP A 124 13.75 -4.18 -10.70
N LYS A 125 14.63 -3.30 -10.23
CA LYS A 125 14.27 -1.97 -9.71
C LYS A 125 13.62 -1.04 -10.74
N ASN A 126 13.68 -1.37 -12.04
CA ASN A 126 12.99 -0.62 -13.09
C ASN A 126 11.52 -1.04 -13.22
N THR A 127 11.14 -2.14 -12.59
CA THR A 127 9.76 -2.60 -12.49
C THR A 127 9.11 -2.02 -11.23
N TYR A 128 7.81 -1.75 -11.29
CA TYR A 128 7.06 -1.30 -10.12
C TYR A 128 6.78 -2.45 -9.16
N GLY A 129 6.71 -2.12 -7.87
CA GLY A 129 6.23 -3.02 -6.83
C GLY A 129 4.78 -2.73 -6.45
N TYR A 130 4.31 -3.42 -5.41
CA TYR A 130 2.96 -3.23 -4.89
C TYR A 130 2.96 -2.81 -3.42
N LEU A 131 1.95 -2.01 -3.10
CA LEU A 131 1.52 -1.69 -1.75
C LEU A 131 0.11 -2.25 -1.57
N SER A 132 -0.20 -2.85 -0.44
CA SER A 132 -1.55 -3.30 -0.11
C SER A 132 -2.05 -2.60 1.13
N GLU A 133 -3.33 -2.29 1.18
CA GLU A 133 -3.99 -1.73 2.34
C GLU A 133 -4.84 -2.82 3.01
N HIS A 134 -4.68 -2.98 4.32
CA HIS A 134 -5.54 -3.87 5.09
C HIS A 134 -6.01 -3.19 6.38
N HIS A 135 -7.27 -3.38 6.70
CA HIS A 135 -7.87 -2.92 7.95
C HIS A 135 -8.83 -3.99 8.48
N ALA A 136 -8.77 -4.23 9.78
CA ALA A 136 -9.46 -5.36 10.37
C ALA A 136 -9.93 -5.12 11.80
N TYR A 137 -10.91 -5.93 12.19
CA TYR A 137 -11.32 -6.12 13.57
C TYR A 137 -10.82 -7.46 14.09
N GLY A 138 -10.34 -7.49 15.32
CA GLY A 138 -9.95 -8.72 16.02
C GLY A 138 -8.62 -9.33 15.56
N GLN A 139 -7.85 -8.64 14.71
CA GLN A 139 -6.52 -9.09 14.28
C GLN A 139 -5.43 -8.36 15.05
N THR A 140 -4.38 -9.09 15.41
CA THR A 140 -3.14 -8.55 15.99
C THR A 140 -2.30 -7.86 14.92
N ASP A 141 -1.23 -7.16 15.35
CA ASP A 141 -0.24 -6.57 14.41
C ASP A 141 0.33 -7.62 13.46
N GLU A 142 0.67 -8.80 13.98
CA GLU A 142 1.22 -9.92 13.23
C GLU A 142 0.22 -10.40 12.17
N VAL A 143 -0.99 -10.79 12.56
CA VAL A 143 -2.01 -11.33 11.64
C VAL A 143 -2.42 -10.33 10.56
N ALA A 144 -2.63 -9.06 10.92
CA ALA A 144 -2.99 -8.02 9.96
C ALA A 144 -1.82 -7.63 9.06
N GLY A 145 -0.61 -7.66 9.61
CA GLY A 145 0.63 -7.39 8.88
C GLY A 145 0.92 -8.45 7.83
N ASP A 146 0.91 -9.71 8.23
CA ASP A 146 1.15 -10.85 7.35
C ASP A 146 0.13 -10.89 6.21
N PHE A 147 -1.15 -10.66 6.52
CA PHE A 147 -2.18 -10.60 5.49
C PHE A 147 -1.91 -9.49 4.45
N ALA A 148 -1.53 -8.29 4.90
CA ALA A 148 -1.24 -7.18 4.00
C ALA A 148 0.01 -7.48 3.15
N GLU A 149 1.04 -8.05 3.75
CA GLU A 149 2.29 -8.44 3.08
C GLU A 149 2.05 -9.51 2.02
N ASP A 150 1.31 -10.56 2.35
CA ASP A 150 0.88 -11.61 1.44
C ASP A 150 0.12 -11.07 0.23
N MET A 151 -0.81 -10.14 0.48
CA MET A 151 -1.60 -9.53 -0.58
C MET A 151 -0.70 -8.73 -1.54
N ALA A 152 0.23 -7.92 -1.03
CA ALA A 152 1.18 -7.19 -1.87
C ALA A 152 2.06 -8.14 -2.69
N ALA A 153 2.54 -9.23 -2.07
CA ALA A 153 3.35 -10.25 -2.74
C ALA A 153 2.56 -10.98 -3.84
N SER A 154 1.30 -11.34 -3.57
CA SER A 154 0.40 -11.97 -4.54
C SER A 154 0.15 -11.08 -5.76
N MET A 155 -0.12 -9.78 -5.53
CA MET A 155 -0.32 -8.81 -6.61
C MET A 155 0.94 -8.68 -7.48
N LEU A 156 2.12 -8.65 -6.86
CA LEU A 156 3.38 -8.59 -7.59
C LEU A 156 3.67 -9.88 -8.36
N ALA A 157 3.46 -11.06 -7.75
CA ALA A 157 3.62 -12.35 -8.39
C ALA A 157 2.75 -12.48 -9.65
N SER A 158 1.48 -12.06 -9.56
CA SER A 158 0.56 -12.03 -10.71
C SER A 158 1.09 -11.16 -11.86
N THR A 159 1.67 -10.00 -11.55
CA THR A 159 2.26 -9.11 -12.56
C THR A 159 3.50 -9.69 -13.21
N LEU A 160 4.32 -10.41 -12.45
CA LEU A 160 5.55 -11.04 -12.94
C LEU A 160 5.30 -12.40 -13.61
N GLY A 161 4.06 -12.87 -13.68
CA GLY A 161 3.70 -14.18 -14.24
C GLY A 161 4.21 -15.36 -13.40
N VAL A 162 4.47 -15.17 -12.12
CA VAL A 162 4.82 -16.21 -11.16
C VAL A 162 3.53 -16.91 -10.72
N GLU A 163 3.43 -18.22 -10.92
CA GLU A 163 2.29 -18.99 -10.40
C GLU A 163 2.28 -18.94 -8.88
N PHE A 164 1.18 -18.49 -8.33
CA PHE A 164 0.98 -18.27 -6.92
C PHE A 164 -0.27 -19.02 -6.46
N ASP A 165 -0.11 -19.95 -5.53
CA ASP A 165 -1.25 -20.60 -4.87
C ASP A 165 -1.69 -19.75 -3.65
N GLU A 166 -2.83 -19.10 -3.78
CA GLU A 166 -3.41 -18.29 -2.70
C GLU A 166 -3.75 -19.10 -1.45
N ASN A 167 -3.93 -20.42 -1.58
CA ASN A 167 -4.25 -21.33 -0.48
C ASN A 167 -3.01 -21.97 0.17
N ALA A 168 -1.82 -21.78 -0.40
CA ALA A 168 -0.58 -22.29 0.17
C ALA A 168 -0.29 -21.60 1.52
N ASN A 169 0.38 -22.31 2.44
CA ASN A 169 0.85 -21.69 3.68
C ASN A 169 2.01 -20.69 3.41
N TRP A 170 2.33 -19.86 4.40
CA TRP A 170 3.36 -18.82 4.26
C TRP A 170 4.73 -19.38 3.84
N ASP A 171 5.16 -20.50 4.42
CA ASP A 171 6.46 -21.09 4.12
C ASP A 171 6.57 -21.55 2.65
N GLU A 172 5.49 -22.09 2.09
CA GLU A 172 5.41 -22.50 0.68
C GLU A 172 5.44 -21.27 -0.24
N LYS A 173 4.70 -20.21 0.08
CA LYS A 173 4.69 -18.94 -0.64
C LYS A 173 6.07 -18.28 -0.64
N GLU A 174 6.72 -18.19 0.52
CA GLU A 174 8.05 -17.64 0.66
C GLU A 174 9.10 -18.43 -0.15
N GLN A 175 8.97 -19.76 -0.20
CA GLN A 175 9.83 -20.59 -1.03
C GLN A 175 9.65 -20.30 -2.53
N VAL A 176 8.41 -20.16 -3.02
CA VAL A 176 8.14 -19.79 -4.42
C VAL A 176 8.77 -18.45 -4.74
N PHE A 177 8.65 -17.45 -3.89
CA PHE A 177 9.26 -16.13 -4.08
C PHE A 177 10.79 -16.21 -4.08
N LYS A 178 11.39 -16.96 -3.15
CA LYS A 178 12.85 -17.16 -3.08
C LYS A 178 13.39 -17.95 -4.28
N ILE A 179 12.65 -18.94 -4.76
CA ILE A 179 13.04 -19.78 -5.92
C ILE A 179 12.92 -18.99 -7.23
N SER A 180 11.88 -18.19 -7.40
CA SER A 180 11.71 -17.40 -8.62
C SER A 180 12.80 -16.32 -8.75
N GLY A 181 13.31 -15.80 -7.63
CA GLY A 181 14.26 -14.69 -7.63
C GLY A 181 13.67 -13.34 -8.09
N GLU A 182 12.37 -13.31 -8.39
CA GLU A 182 11.68 -12.14 -8.96
C GLU A 182 11.22 -11.14 -7.89
N ILE A 183 10.95 -11.63 -6.67
CA ILE A 183 10.57 -10.79 -5.53
C ILE A 183 11.72 -10.83 -4.51
N VAL A 184 12.32 -9.68 -4.22
CA VAL A 184 13.50 -9.61 -3.34
C VAL A 184 13.19 -9.18 -1.94
N ARG A 185 12.06 -8.54 -1.71
CA ARG A 185 11.71 -8.03 -0.40
C ARG A 185 10.21 -7.83 -0.25
N THR A 186 9.68 -8.40 0.83
CA THR A 186 8.36 -8.08 1.35
C THR A 186 8.49 -7.54 2.78
N PHE A 187 7.58 -6.73 3.22
CA PHE A 187 7.46 -6.24 4.59
C PHE A 187 6.11 -5.56 4.79
N ASN A 188 5.75 -5.32 6.04
CA ASN A 188 4.57 -4.54 6.38
C ASN A 188 4.86 -3.46 7.43
N VAL A 189 3.94 -2.50 7.53
CA VAL A 189 3.86 -1.53 8.63
C VAL A 189 2.45 -1.57 9.16
N THR A 190 2.31 -2.00 10.41
CA THR A 190 1.02 -2.30 11.02
C THR A 190 0.87 -1.59 12.35
N GLN A 191 -0.31 -1.04 12.60
CA GLN A 191 -0.75 -0.52 13.88
C GLN A 191 -2.03 -1.23 14.30
N SER A 192 -1.99 -1.93 15.43
CA SER A 192 -3.19 -2.39 16.11
C SER A 192 -3.39 -1.69 17.45
N HIS A 193 -4.62 -1.73 17.97
CA HIS A 193 -4.93 -1.19 19.29
C HIS A 193 -6.21 -1.81 19.84
N VAL A 194 -6.19 -2.12 21.15
CA VAL A 194 -7.41 -2.53 21.88
C VAL A 194 -8.06 -1.29 22.48
N ILE A 195 -9.32 -1.04 22.17
CA ILE A 195 -10.06 0.12 22.66
C ILE A 195 -10.33 -0.02 24.17
N ALA A 196 -9.58 0.74 24.96
CA ALA A 196 -9.62 0.66 26.41
C ALA A 196 -10.68 1.57 27.04
N ASN A 197 -10.98 2.72 26.43
CA ASN A 197 -11.82 3.77 26.98
C ASN A 197 -13.06 4.02 26.13
N LYS A 198 -14.08 4.66 26.74
CA LYS A 198 -15.23 5.18 26.00
C LYS A 198 -14.80 6.27 25.01
N GLY A 199 -15.37 6.26 23.82
CA GLY A 199 -15.07 7.16 22.72
C GLY A 199 -14.50 6.42 21.53
N TRP A 200 -14.07 7.16 20.52
CA TRP A 200 -13.50 6.63 19.31
C TRP A 200 -12.00 6.40 19.44
N THR A 201 -11.53 5.31 18.91
CA THR A 201 -10.11 5.07 18.67
C THR A 201 -9.90 4.81 17.19
N THR A 202 -8.92 5.49 16.62
CA THR A 202 -8.49 5.33 15.22
C THR A 202 -7.05 4.84 15.19
N VAL A 203 -6.77 3.84 14.34
CA VAL A 203 -5.43 3.40 13.97
C VAL A 203 -5.19 3.70 12.50
N VAL A 204 -3.96 4.08 12.16
CA VAL A 204 -3.51 4.35 10.79
C VAL A 204 -2.19 3.67 10.52
N ALA A 205 -1.99 3.19 9.29
CA ALA A 205 -0.70 2.83 8.72
C ALA A 205 -0.62 3.49 7.34
N ALA A 206 0.50 4.10 7.00
CA ALA A 206 0.64 4.85 5.75
C ALA A 206 2.03 4.76 5.14
N GLY A 207 2.08 4.76 3.81
CA GLY A 207 3.25 5.05 3.00
C GLY A 207 3.10 6.42 2.35
N VAL A 208 3.96 7.38 2.68
CA VAL A 208 3.89 8.77 2.20
C VAL A 208 4.96 9.01 1.15
N PHE A 209 4.55 9.46 -0.02
CA PHE A 209 5.42 9.69 -1.17
C PHE A 209 6.07 11.07 -1.14
N ILE A 210 7.30 11.14 -1.67
CA ILE A 210 8.11 12.35 -1.84
C ILE A 210 8.62 12.39 -3.28
N PHE A 211 8.52 13.56 -3.90
CA PHE A 211 8.93 13.83 -5.28
C PHE A 211 10.31 14.45 -5.37
#